data_3afdfe6c120da4a9e95946bc87dd759c
#
_entry.id   3afdfe6c120da4a9e95946bc87dd759c
#
_cell.length_a   1.000
_cell.length_b   1.000
_cell.length_c   1.000
_cell.angle_alpha   90.00
_cell.angle_beta   90.00
_cell.angle_gamma   90.00
#
_symmetry.space_group_name_H-M   'P 1'
#
loop_
_entity.id
_entity.type
_entity.pdbx_description
1 polymer ?
#
loop_
_entity_poly.entity_id
_entity_poly.type
_entity_poly.pdbx_seq_one_letter_code
_entity_poly.pdbx_strand_id
1 'polypeptide(L)'
;MAESTVVAVPRDGTITITNGDATSYTVAYEAGDFNANFDKAERIVIYDRATIVGLRSGSDPIPSISFSCHLRELADDSEDTILDFVYKTNNSSGATSTGGTGFEQFLVTVVFQADMSALSGSNTKVTFEKVLLTAALAEGNPTSISFTGEVYGSIARATV
;
A
#
# COMPACT_ATOMS: atom_id res chain seq x y z
N MET A 1 -17.46 -20.81 11.41
CA MET A 1 -17.50 -20.24 10.05
C MET A 1 -16.43 -20.98 9.26
N ALA A 2 -16.77 -21.63 8.16
CA ALA A 2 -15.78 -22.34 7.36
C ALA A 2 -14.99 -21.31 6.52
N GLU A 3 -13.68 -21.49 6.40
CA GLU A 3 -12.86 -20.69 5.51
C GLU A 3 -13.20 -20.99 4.04
N SER A 4 -13.01 -20.02 3.17
CA SER A 4 -13.15 -20.22 1.73
C SER A 4 -12.10 -21.21 1.24
N THR A 5 -12.49 -22.14 0.39
CA THR A 5 -11.58 -23.05 -0.30
C THR A 5 -10.96 -22.43 -1.57
N VAL A 6 -11.41 -21.22 -1.92
CA VAL A 6 -10.91 -20.49 -3.09
C VAL A 6 -9.63 -19.76 -2.70
N VAL A 7 -8.57 -19.97 -3.46
CA VAL A 7 -7.25 -19.37 -3.26
C VAL A 7 -6.97 -18.40 -4.38
N ALA A 8 -6.67 -17.14 -4.04
CA ALA A 8 -6.26 -16.14 -5.01
C ALA A 8 -4.91 -16.52 -5.63
N VAL A 9 -4.76 -16.28 -6.92
CA VAL A 9 -3.49 -16.40 -7.64
C VAL A 9 -2.97 -15.02 -8.02
N PRO A 10 -1.64 -14.84 -8.26
CA PRO A 10 -1.08 -13.51 -8.50
C PRO A 10 -1.77 -12.68 -9.59
N ARG A 11 -2.23 -13.31 -10.66
CA ARG A 11 -2.93 -12.64 -11.78
C ARG A 11 -4.26 -11.98 -11.39
N ASP A 12 -4.84 -12.38 -10.26
CA ASP A 12 -6.14 -11.91 -9.81
C ASP A 12 -6.04 -10.61 -9.00
N GLY A 13 -4.82 -10.11 -8.79
CA GLY A 13 -4.57 -8.90 -8.02
C GLY A 13 -4.67 -7.62 -8.87
N THR A 14 -5.16 -6.55 -8.27
CA THR A 14 -5.16 -5.19 -8.83
C THR A 14 -4.69 -4.21 -7.76
N ILE A 15 -3.79 -3.29 -8.12
CA ILE A 15 -3.34 -2.22 -7.25
C ILE A 15 -3.89 -0.90 -7.78
N THR A 16 -4.53 -0.13 -6.90
CA THR A 16 -5.02 1.21 -7.20
C THR A 16 -4.43 2.20 -6.19
N ILE A 17 -3.90 3.31 -6.68
CA ILE A 17 -3.41 4.41 -5.85
C ILE A 17 -4.40 5.55 -5.99
N THR A 18 -4.83 6.13 -4.88
CA THR A 18 -5.76 7.25 -4.84
C THR A 18 -5.15 8.40 -4.05
N ASN A 19 -5.26 9.60 -4.59
CA ASN A 19 -4.85 10.82 -3.91
C ASN A 19 -5.95 11.39 -3.02
N GLY A 20 -5.68 12.54 -2.38
CA GLY A 20 -6.64 13.22 -1.50
C GLY A 20 -7.90 13.74 -2.20
N ASP A 21 -7.88 13.94 -3.50
CA ASP A 21 -9.01 14.45 -4.31
C ASP A 21 -9.82 13.31 -4.95
N ALA A 22 -9.63 12.09 -4.49
CA ALA A 22 -10.28 10.90 -5.01
C ALA A 22 -9.94 10.55 -6.48
N THR A 23 -8.94 11.19 -7.06
CA THR A 23 -8.37 10.74 -8.33
C THR A 23 -7.62 9.43 -8.10
N SER A 24 -7.81 8.47 -8.97
CA SER A 24 -7.24 7.13 -8.80
C SER A 24 -6.45 6.71 -10.04
N TYR A 25 -5.34 6.04 -9.79
CA TYR A 25 -4.48 5.44 -10.80
C TYR A 25 -4.39 3.94 -10.59
N THR A 26 -4.73 3.15 -11.61
CA THR A 26 -4.58 1.71 -11.56
C THR A 26 -3.20 1.32 -12.05
N VAL A 27 -2.43 0.69 -11.18
CA VAL A 27 -1.04 0.33 -11.43
C VAL A 27 -0.97 -0.86 -12.38
N ALA A 28 -0.21 -0.71 -13.47
CA ALA A 28 0.13 -1.81 -14.34
C ALA A 28 1.35 -2.56 -13.79
N TYR A 29 1.15 -3.50 -12.90
CA TYR A 29 2.21 -4.27 -12.27
C TYR A 29 2.25 -5.72 -12.78
N GLU A 30 3.38 -6.37 -12.56
CA GLU A 30 3.52 -7.80 -12.83
C GLU A 30 2.91 -8.62 -11.70
N ALA A 31 2.18 -9.67 -12.07
CA ALA A 31 1.45 -10.48 -11.10
C ALA A 31 2.40 -11.10 -10.05
N GLY A 32 2.07 -10.90 -8.78
CA GLY A 32 2.80 -11.48 -7.64
C GLY A 32 3.82 -10.57 -6.99
N ASP A 33 3.99 -9.33 -7.45
CA ASP A 33 4.98 -8.40 -6.91
C ASP A 33 4.51 -7.62 -5.69
N PHE A 34 3.19 -7.62 -5.40
CA PHE A 34 2.70 -6.94 -4.22
C PHE A 34 3.05 -7.68 -2.94
N ASN A 35 3.70 -6.98 -2.03
CA ASN A 35 4.03 -7.49 -0.70
C ASN A 35 3.57 -6.48 0.35
N ALA A 36 2.98 -6.98 1.44
CA ALA A 36 2.59 -6.17 2.58
C ALA A 36 3.04 -6.83 3.88
N ASN A 37 3.80 -6.10 4.69
CA ASN A 37 4.22 -6.55 6.01
C ASN A 37 3.33 -5.92 7.07
N PHE A 38 2.62 -6.78 7.82
CA PHE A 38 1.70 -6.40 8.89
C PHE A 38 2.39 -6.62 10.25
N ASP A 39 3.36 -5.81 10.56
CA ASP A 39 4.07 -5.90 11.82
C ASP A 39 3.13 -5.67 13.00
N LYS A 40 3.34 -6.44 14.06
CA LYS A 40 2.64 -6.24 15.33
C LYS A 40 3.46 -5.33 16.21
N ALA A 41 2.76 -4.55 17.04
CA ALA A 41 3.40 -3.74 18.05
C ALA A 41 4.41 -4.57 18.89
N GLU A 42 5.52 -3.95 19.24
CA GLU A 42 6.50 -4.54 20.14
C GLU A 42 5.79 -4.99 21.42
N ARG A 43 6.11 -6.20 21.89
CA ARG A 43 5.56 -6.67 23.14
C ARG A 43 6.55 -6.45 24.28
N ILE A 44 6.07 -5.82 25.32
CA ILE A 44 6.81 -5.63 26.57
C ILE A 44 6.30 -6.70 27.55
N VAL A 45 7.17 -7.62 27.92
CA VAL A 45 6.86 -8.66 28.92
C VAL A 45 7.28 -8.15 30.29
N ILE A 46 6.33 -8.19 31.23
CA ILE A 46 6.58 -7.78 32.63
C ILE A 46 6.80 -9.04 33.46
N TYR A 47 7.92 -9.07 34.14
CA TYR A 47 8.29 -10.19 35.03
C TYR A 47 8.21 -9.76 36.48
N ASP A 48 7.77 -10.69 37.35
CA ASP A 48 7.98 -10.64 38.78
C ASP A 48 8.69 -11.92 39.22
N ARG A 49 9.89 -11.80 39.80
CA ARG A 49 10.73 -12.92 40.27
C ARG A 49 10.85 -14.06 39.23
N ALA A 50 11.17 -13.70 37.99
CA ALA A 50 11.28 -14.59 36.84
C ALA A 50 9.96 -15.21 36.36
N THR A 51 8.82 -14.82 36.90
CA THR A 51 7.51 -15.24 36.43
C THR A 51 6.86 -14.14 35.60
N ILE A 52 6.27 -14.49 34.45
CA ILE A 52 5.55 -13.52 33.62
C ILE A 52 4.25 -13.15 34.34
N VAL A 53 4.11 -11.87 34.71
CA VAL A 53 2.93 -11.34 35.38
C VAL A 53 2.09 -10.42 34.49
N GLY A 54 2.61 -10.03 33.34
CA GLY A 54 1.87 -9.17 32.42
C GLY A 54 2.51 -9.06 31.05
N LEU A 55 1.69 -8.63 30.10
CA LEU A 55 2.08 -8.33 28.73
C LEU A 55 1.50 -6.97 28.35
N ARG A 56 2.31 -6.08 27.83
CA ARG A 56 1.90 -4.77 27.29
C ARG A 56 2.34 -4.63 25.85
N SER A 57 1.58 -3.84 25.10
CA SER A 57 2.01 -3.36 23.79
C SER A 57 3.04 -2.26 23.98
N GLY A 58 4.10 -2.30 23.22
CA GLY A 58 5.08 -1.21 23.08
C GLY A 58 4.66 -0.20 22.04
N SER A 59 5.63 0.38 21.34
CA SER A 59 5.37 1.31 20.24
C SER A 59 4.62 0.61 19.10
N ASP A 60 3.73 1.35 18.44
CA ASP A 60 3.07 0.85 17.24
C ASP A 60 4.10 0.70 16.12
N PRO A 61 4.10 -0.41 15.41
CA PRO A 61 4.97 -0.61 14.26
C PRO A 61 4.46 0.23 13.08
N ILE A 62 5.36 0.55 12.16
CA ILE A 62 5.00 1.15 10.89
C ILE A 62 4.93 0.03 9.86
N PRO A 63 3.72 -0.42 9.45
CA PRO A 63 3.58 -1.43 8.42
C PRO A 63 4.17 -0.93 7.10
N SER A 64 4.69 -1.86 6.30
CA SER A 64 5.28 -1.55 5.01
C SER A 64 4.61 -2.31 3.89
N ILE A 65 4.58 -1.69 2.72
CA ILE A 65 4.14 -2.31 1.48
C ILE A 65 5.23 -2.14 0.42
N SER A 66 5.30 -3.06 -0.51
CA SER A 66 6.16 -2.94 -1.68
C SER A 66 5.52 -3.58 -2.90
N PHE A 67 5.75 -3.00 -4.05
CA PHE A 67 5.34 -3.53 -5.35
C PHE A 67 6.20 -2.93 -6.44
N SER A 68 6.24 -3.58 -7.61
CA SER A 68 6.86 -3.05 -8.80
C SER A 68 5.86 -2.96 -9.95
N CYS A 69 6.08 -2.05 -10.85
CA CYS A 69 5.26 -1.92 -12.05
C CYS A 69 6.14 -1.68 -13.28
N HIS A 70 5.62 -2.03 -14.45
CA HIS A 70 6.26 -1.70 -15.70
C HIS A 70 6.15 -0.20 -15.97
N LEU A 71 7.27 0.39 -16.37
CA LEU A 71 7.26 1.76 -16.81
C LEU A 71 6.51 1.87 -18.12
N ARG A 72 5.42 2.66 -18.12
CA ARG A 72 4.68 3.00 -19.32
C ARG A 72 5.01 4.41 -19.76
N GLU A 73 4.96 5.35 -18.84
CA GLU A 73 5.13 6.77 -19.07
C GLU A 73 5.70 7.44 -17.83
N LEU A 74 6.65 8.34 -18.01
CA LEU A 74 7.28 9.07 -16.90
C LEU A 74 6.62 10.42 -16.65
N ALA A 75 6.08 11.04 -17.67
CA ALA A 75 5.41 12.33 -17.58
C ALA A 75 4.39 12.46 -18.72
N ASP A 76 3.23 13.00 -18.41
CA ASP A 76 2.20 13.43 -19.37
C ASP A 76 1.68 14.79 -18.91
N ASP A 77 1.60 15.75 -19.82
CA ASP A 77 1.11 17.09 -19.50
C ASP A 77 -0.41 17.15 -19.32
N SER A 78 -1.13 16.12 -19.70
CA SER A 78 -2.60 16.06 -19.69
C SER A 78 -3.18 15.11 -18.67
N GLU A 79 -2.43 14.07 -18.25
CA GLU A 79 -2.89 13.05 -17.33
C GLU A 79 -1.86 12.79 -16.23
N ASP A 80 -2.32 12.36 -15.06
CA ASP A 80 -1.43 12.03 -13.97
C ASP A 80 -0.75 10.67 -14.19
N THR A 81 0.57 10.66 -14.10
CA THR A 81 1.37 9.45 -14.09
C THR A 81 1.55 8.91 -12.67
N ILE A 82 2.04 7.69 -12.53
CA ILE A 82 2.27 7.10 -11.22
C ILE A 82 3.24 7.93 -10.35
N LEU A 83 4.21 8.60 -10.97
CA LEU A 83 5.16 9.46 -10.26
C LEU A 83 4.51 10.75 -9.77
N ASP A 84 3.50 11.27 -10.46
CA ASP A 84 2.77 12.45 -10.01
C ASP A 84 2.03 12.19 -8.71
N PHE A 85 1.50 10.99 -8.52
CA PHE A 85 0.89 10.57 -7.24
C PHE A 85 1.91 10.48 -6.10
N VAL A 86 3.14 10.08 -6.39
CA VAL A 86 4.19 9.94 -5.37
C VAL A 86 4.75 11.32 -4.98
N TYR A 87 4.99 12.20 -5.94
CA TYR A 87 5.68 13.47 -5.73
C TYR A 87 4.75 14.69 -5.73
N LYS A 88 3.45 14.50 -5.92
CA LYS A 88 2.44 15.56 -6.01
C LYS A 88 2.81 16.59 -7.07
N THR A 89 3.11 16.12 -8.23
CA THR A 89 3.39 16.96 -9.41
C THR A 89 2.21 16.97 -10.37
N ASN A 90 2.27 17.81 -11.40
CA ASN A 90 1.26 17.94 -12.41
C ASN A 90 -0.15 18.23 -11.82
N ASN A 91 -1.17 17.53 -12.25
CA ASN A 91 -2.57 17.69 -11.79
C ASN A 91 -2.87 16.94 -10.50
N SER A 92 -1.93 16.14 -10.00
CA SER A 92 -2.17 15.36 -8.79
C SER A 92 -2.09 16.22 -7.53
N SER A 93 -3.17 16.28 -6.77
CA SER A 93 -3.21 16.91 -5.45
C SER A 93 -3.25 15.83 -4.38
N GLY A 94 -2.11 15.27 -4.02
CA GLY A 94 -2.02 14.22 -3.00
C GLY A 94 -2.47 14.70 -1.62
N ALA A 95 -2.97 13.78 -0.79
CA ALA A 95 -3.16 14.06 0.61
C ALA A 95 -1.81 14.36 1.28
N THR A 96 -1.77 15.40 2.10
CA THR A 96 -0.57 15.75 2.84
C THR A 96 -0.69 15.34 4.30
N SER A 97 0.44 15.13 4.95
CA SER A 97 0.48 14.99 6.39
C SER A 97 0.12 16.32 7.07
N THR A 98 -0.07 16.29 8.37
CA THR A 98 -0.40 17.46 9.19
C THR A 98 0.79 18.40 9.42
N GLY A 99 1.87 18.30 8.65
CA GLY A 99 2.96 19.24 8.70
C GLY A 99 2.50 20.65 8.26
N GLY A 100 3.08 21.69 8.82
CA GLY A 100 2.86 23.06 8.34
C GLY A 100 3.54 23.28 6.99
N THR A 101 3.27 24.44 6.36
CA THR A 101 3.84 24.80 5.07
C THR A 101 5.36 24.60 5.02
N GLY A 102 5.83 23.79 4.09
CA GLY A 102 7.22 23.44 3.92
C GLY A 102 7.67 22.17 4.68
N PHE A 103 6.75 21.53 5.42
CA PHE A 103 7.00 20.26 6.13
C PHE A 103 6.01 19.17 5.74
N GLU A 104 5.22 19.42 4.71
CA GLU A 104 4.22 18.48 4.21
C GLU A 104 4.88 17.21 3.66
N GLN A 105 4.27 16.07 3.97
CA GLN A 105 4.57 14.79 3.35
C GLN A 105 3.40 14.41 2.42
N PHE A 106 3.71 13.90 1.25
CA PHE A 106 2.70 13.50 0.27
C PHE A 106 2.27 12.06 0.53
N LEU A 107 1.06 11.92 1.06
CA LEU A 107 0.49 10.63 1.44
C LEU A 107 -0.62 10.26 0.45
N VAL A 108 -0.64 9.01 0.07
CA VAL A 108 -1.65 8.43 -0.81
C VAL A 108 -2.37 7.28 -0.13
N THR A 109 -3.51 6.88 -0.70
CA THR A 109 -4.19 5.64 -0.31
C THR A 109 -3.87 4.57 -1.34
N VAL A 110 -3.41 3.42 -0.89
CA VAL A 110 -3.13 2.26 -1.74
C VAL A 110 -4.15 1.18 -1.45
N VAL A 111 -4.80 0.69 -2.50
CA VAL A 111 -5.78 -0.39 -2.42
C VAL A 111 -5.26 -1.58 -3.21
N PHE A 112 -5.11 -2.71 -2.54
CA PHE A 112 -4.91 -4.00 -3.19
C PHE A 112 -6.23 -4.76 -3.19
N GLN A 113 -6.69 -5.16 -4.36
CA GLN A 113 -7.91 -5.95 -4.54
C GLN A 113 -7.58 -7.27 -5.21
N ALA A 114 -8.06 -8.38 -4.65
CA ALA A 114 -8.07 -9.68 -5.30
C ALA A 114 -9.45 -9.96 -5.88
N ASP A 115 -9.52 -10.18 -7.20
CA ASP A 115 -10.74 -10.57 -7.90
C ASP A 115 -10.82 -12.09 -7.99
N MET A 116 -11.72 -12.66 -7.21
CA MET A 116 -11.98 -14.09 -7.16
C MET A 116 -13.33 -14.49 -7.77
N SER A 117 -14.00 -13.57 -8.45
CA SER A 117 -15.34 -13.81 -9.03
C SER A 117 -15.35 -14.96 -10.05
N ALA A 118 -14.31 -15.08 -10.85
CA ALA A 118 -14.16 -16.18 -11.83
C ALA A 118 -14.05 -17.57 -11.18
N LEU A 119 -13.73 -17.63 -9.89
CA LEU A 119 -13.57 -18.86 -9.10
C LEU A 119 -14.73 -19.06 -8.12
N SER A 120 -15.84 -18.34 -8.29
CA SER A 120 -16.97 -18.34 -7.35
C SER A 120 -16.60 -17.90 -5.93
N GLY A 121 -15.51 -17.16 -5.77
CA GLY A 121 -15.11 -16.52 -4.52
C GLY A 121 -15.64 -15.09 -4.42
N SER A 122 -15.64 -14.54 -3.20
CA SER A 122 -15.93 -13.12 -2.99
C SER A 122 -14.68 -12.30 -3.23
N ASN A 123 -14.81 -11.20 -3.98
CA ASN A 123 -13.73 -10.24 -4.13
C ASN A 123 -13.39 -9.63 -2.78
N THR A 124 -12.12 -9.52 -2.50
CA THR A 124 -11.62 -8.95 -1.25
C THR A 124 -10.64 -7.84 -1.56
N LYS A 125 -10.65 -6.80 -0.71
CA LYS A 125 -9.69 -5.71 -0.82
C LYS A 125 -9.07 -5.37 0.54
N VAL A 126 -7.85 -4.89 0.47
CA VAL A 126 -7.15 -4.27 1.60
C VAL A 126 -6.81 -2.84 1.21
N THR A 127 -7.21 -1.91 2.06
CA THR A 127 -6.96 -0.48 1.88
C THR A 127 -5.93 -0.03 2.89
N PHE A 128 -4.87 0.56 2.42
CA PHE A 128 -3.81 1.17 3.22
C PHE A 128 -3.95 2.68 3.10
N GLU A 129 -4.29 3.33 4.19
CA GLU A 129 -4.45 4.78 4.23
C GLU A 129 -3.16 5.49 4.64
N LYS A 130 -2.96 6.70 4.15
CA LYS A 130 -1.80 7.55 4.49
C LYS A 130 -0.47 6.84 4.26
N VAL A 131 -0.27 6.34 3.07
CA VAL A 131 0.96 5.67 2.66
C VAL A 131 1.95 6.70 2.12
N LEU A 132 3.15 6.73 2.69
CA LEU A 132 4.28 7.47 2.16
C LEU A 132 5.03 6.58 1.17
N LEU A 133 4.89 6.84 -0.12
CA LEU A 133 5.54 6.07 -1.16
C LEU A 133 6.91 6.65 -1.53
N THR A 134 7.86 5.77 -1.74
CA THR A 134 9.17 6.06 -2.33
C THR A 134 9.33 5.23 -3.58
N ALA A 135 9.82 5.85 -4.66
CA ALA A 135 10.00 5.20 -5.95
C ALA A 135 11.48 5.01 -6.27
N ALA A 136 11.81 3.91 -6.91
CA ALA A 136 13.13 3.63 -7.48
C ALA A 136 12.98 3.11 -8.91
N LEU A 137 13.59 3.81 -9.87
CA LEU A 137 13.59 3.44 -11.28
C LEU A 137 14.77 2.51 -11.58
N ALA A 138 14.49 1.41 -12.24
CA ALA A 138 15.50 0.48 -12.75
C ALA A 138 15.34 0.33 -14.26
N GLU A 139 16.41 0.67 -15.01
CA GLU A 139 16.47 0.40 -16.44
C GLU A 139 16.63 -1.10 -16.67
N GLY A 140 15.83 -1.66 -17.56
CA GLY A 140 15.83 -3.08 -17.86
C GLY A 140 14.98 -3.41 -19.09
N ASN A 141 14.73 -4.68 -19.31
CA ASN A 141 13.83 -5.15 -20.37
C ASN A 141 12.77 -6.11 -19.78
N PRO A 142 11.59 -5.62 -19.44
CA PRO A 142 11.13 -4.23 -19.50
C PRO A 142 11.72 -3.33 -18.39
N THR A 143 11.71 -2.03 -18.61
CA THR A 143 12.04 -1.05 -17.57
C THR A 143 10.95 -1.06 -16.50
N SER A 144 11.35 -1.04 -15.24
CA SER A 144 10.44 -1.12 -14.11
C SER A 144 10.67 -0.01 -13.08
N ILE A 145 9.61 0.32 -12.35
CA ILE A 145 9.67 1.18 -11.16
C ILE A 145 9.26 0.34 -9.97
N SER A 146 10.08 0.36 -8.93
CA SER A 146 9.79 -0.29 -7.65
C SER A 146 9.33 0.76 -6.65
N PHE A 147 8.28 0.45 -5.93
CA PHE A 147 7.72 1.29 -4.88
C PHE A 147 7.87 0.61 -3.54
N THR A 148 8.26 1.40 -2.55
CA THR A 148 8.23 1.01 -1.14
C THR A 148 7.39 2.04 -0.39
N GLY A 149 6.45 1.60 0.42
CA GLY A 149 5.54 2.46 1.15
C GLY A 149 5.55 2.17 2.64
N GLU A 150 5.54 3.23 3.44
CA GLU A 150 5.30 3.18 4.88
C GLU A 150 3.86 3.61 5.17
N VAL A 151 3.14 2.84 5.97
CA VAL A 151 1.72 3.04 6.23
C VAL A 151 1.54 3.72 7.58
N TYR A 152 1.08 4.97 7.57
CA TYR A 152 0.84 5.78 8.77
C TYR A 152 -0.65 5.89 9.13
N GLY A 153 -1.53 5.42 8.28
CA GLY A 153 -2.97 5.42 8.50
C GLY A 153 -3.53 4.07 8.88
N SER A 154 -4.83 3.94 8.77
CA SER A 154 -5.52 2.69 9.05
C SER A 154 -5.33 1.68 7.92
N ILE A 155 -5.43 0.40 8.28
CA ILE A 155 -5.49 -0.70 7.34
C ILE A 155 -6.87 -1.34 7.45
N ALA A 156 -7.67 -1.17 6.41
CA ALA A 156 -9.03 -1.69 6.35
C ALA A 156 -9.12 -2.88 5.41
N ARG A 157 -9.94 -3.86 5.77
CA ARG A 157 -10.25 -5.02 4.93
C ARG A 157 -11.74 -5.04 4.65
N ALA A 158 -12.11 -5.29 3.41
CA ALA A 158 -13.49 -5.39 3.00
C ALA A 158 -13.70 -6.49 1.94
N THR A 159 -14.89 -7.02 1.90
CA THR A 159 -15.42 -7.78 0.78
C THR A 159 -16.03 -6.78 -0.21
N VAL A 160 -15.85 -7.01 -1.52
CA VAL A 160 -16.35 -6.12 -2.58
C VAL A 160 -17.44 -6.83 -3.36
#